data_ea36a53cf9e1344f768cd115b62e77cf
#
_entry.id   ea36a53cf9e1344f768cd115b62e77cf
#
_cell.length_a   1.000
_cell.length_b   1.000
_cell.length_c   1.000
_cell.angle_alpha   90.00
_cell.angle_beta   90.00
_cell.angle_gamma   90.00
#
_symmetry.space_group_name_H-M   'P 1'
#
loop_
_entity.id
_entity.type
_entity.pdbx_description
1 polymer ?
#
loop_
_entity_poly.entity_id
_entity_poly.type
_entity_poly.pdbx_seq_one_letter_code
_entity_poly.pdbx_strand_id
1 'polypeptide(L)'
;MKNVALSFGFLVALISSTSAFTITFKNKCSYTVWPAVGKAPYGVPDTSVSFGTTLASGASASFSVDDYALGIRAWGRTGCNSNGASCATGGCVGGMVCTDAGLNSGVIVSEYGYANFGSSGGGRTSWDLSRVNLAININTKLASSDGTSVTWTSSSCPADQAYSYSTDYAADRNSALGQTYTHTFCP
;
A
#
# COMPACT_ATOMS: atom_id res chain seq x y z
N MET A 1 -10.17 -20.47 64.88
CA MET A 1 -10.67 -19.73 63.71
C MET A 1 -9.46 -19.55 62.77
N LYS A 2 -9.44 -20.23 61.62
CA LYS A 2 -8.32 -20.13 60.64
C LYS A 2 -8.70 -19.11 59.57
N ASN A 3 -7.94 -18.02 59.48
CA ASN A 3 -8.10 -17.01 58.45
C ASN A 3 -7.46 -17.52 57.16
N VAL A 4 -8.26 -17.71 56.12
CA VAL A 4 -7.81 -18.00 54.75
C VAL A 4 -7.67 -16.66 54.04
N ALA A 5 -6.46 -16.24 53.75
CA ALA A 5 -6.18 -15.07 52.92
C ALA A 5 -6.28 -15.51 51.41
N LEU A 6 -7.28 -14.98 50.70
CA LEU A 6 -7.39 -15.11 49.26
C LEU A 6 -6.44 -14.08 48.60
N SER A 7 -5.36 -14.56 47.98
CA SER A 7 -4.51 -13.74 47.12
C SER A 7 -5.17 -13.64 45.75
N PHE A 8 -5.64 -12.44 45.38
CA PHE A 8 -6.06 -12.13 44.00
C PHE A 8 -4.82 -11.82 43.17
N GLY A 9 -4.43 -12.77 42.34
CA GLY A 9 -3.42 -12.55 41.33
C GLY A 9 -3.97 -11.69 40.18
N PHE A 10 -3.41 -10.50 40.00
CA PHE A 10 -3.71 -9.65 38.84
C PHE A 10 -2.99 -10.23 37.62
N LEU A 11 -3.74 -10.80 36.68
CA LEU A 11 -3.22 -11.22 35.38
C LEU A 11 -3.09 -9.97 34.50
N VAL A 12 -1.89 -9.43 34.35
CA VAL A 12 -1.60 -8.36 33.40
C VAL A 12 -1.52 -9.01 32.01
N ALA A 13 -2.55 -8.84 31.21
CA ALA A 13 -2.51 -9.21 29.80
C ALA A 13 -1.58 -8.22 29.08
N LEU A 14 -0.42 -8.69 28.63
CA LEU A 14 0.44 -7.95 27.73
C LEU A 14 -0.25 -7.88 26.37
N ILE A 15 -0.83 -6.73 26.06
CA ILE A 15 -1.35 -6.43 24.73
C ILE A 15 -0.12 -6.11 23.87
N SER A 16 0.33 -7.07 23.06
CA SER A 16 1.30 -6.81 22.01
C SER A 16 0.61 -5.97 20.93
N SER A 17 0.87 -4.67 20.91
CA SER A 17 0.48 -3.83 19.78
C SER A 17 1.35 -4.20 18.60
N THR A 18 0.78 -4.82 17.57
CA THR A 18 1.45 -4.96 16.27
C THR A 18 1.54 -3.57 15.67
N SER A 19 2.76 -3.11 15.38
CA SER A 19 2.99 -1.87 14.64
C SER A 19 2.55 -2.07 13.20
N ALA A 20 1.78 -1.15 12.65
CA ALA A 20 1.22 -1.26 11.31
C ALA A 20 1.09 0.12 10.65
N PHE A 21 1.42 0.20 9.37
CA PHE A 21 1.06 1.35 8.55
C PHE A 21 -0.30 1.15 7.89
N THR A 22 -0.92 2.25 7.47
CA THR A 22 -2.23 2.21 6.80
C THR A 22 -2.12 2.78 5.40
N ILE A 23 -2.65 2.07 4.40
CA ILE A 23 -2.85 2.59 3.04
C ILE A 23 -4.30 3.05 2.93
N THR A 24 -4.51 4.34 2.67
CA THR A 24 -5.83 4.93 2.44
C THR A 24 -5.96 5.31 0.98
N PHE A 25 -6.90 4.70 0.28
CA PHE A 25 -7.25 5.06 -1.09
C PHE A 25 -8.33 6.14 -1.11
N LYS A 26 -8.16 7.15 -1.96
CA LYS A 26 -9.17 8.20 -2.24
C LYS A 26 -9.41 8.27 -3.73
N ASN A 27 -10.63 8.03 -4.15
CA ASN A 27 -11.02 8.17 -5.56
C ASN A 27 -11.60 9.58 -5.83
N LYS A 28 -10.83 10.44 -6.46
CA LYS A 28 -11.30 11.75 -6.96
C LYS A 28 -11.61 11.74 -8.45
N CYS A 29 -11.44 10.60 -9.13
CA CYS A 29 -11.86 10.46 -10.52
C CYS A 29 -13.39 10.57 -10.65
N SER A 30 -13.87 10.95 -11.81
CA SER A 30 -15.31 10.96 -12.13
C SER A 30 -15.88 9.56 -12.39
N TYR A 31 -15.05 8.53 -12.34
CA TYR A 31 -15.40 7.13 -12.60
C TYR A 31 -14.98 6.22 -11.45
N THR A 32 -15.50 5.02 -11.44
CA THR A 32 -15.17 3.98 -10.46
C THR A 32 -13.74 3.48 -10.64
N VAL A 33 -13.01 3.33 -9.53
CA VAL A 33 -11.69 2.71 -9.45
C VAL A 33 -11.78 1.47 -8.55
N TRP A 34 -11.04 0.42 -8.87
CA TRP A 34 -10.94 -0.80 -8.05
C TRP A 34 -9.53 -0.88 -7.46
N PRO A 35 -9.26 -0.25 -6.29
CA PRO A 35 -7.96 -0.37 -5.66
C PRO A 35 -7.67 -1.79 -5.24
N ALA A 36 -6.39 -2.13 -5.26
CA ALA A 36 -5.88 -3.41 -4.79
C ALA A 36 -4.58 -3.20 -4.00
N VAL A 37 -4.35 -4.07 -3.04
CA VAL A 37 -3.06 -4.24 -2.34
C VAL A 37 -2.69 -5.70 -2.44
N GLY A 38 -1.41 -5.96 -2.70
CA GLY A 38 -0.87 -7.30 -2.73
C GLY A 38 0.59 -7.28 -2.27
N LYS A 39 1.12 -8.46 -2.02
CA LYS A 39 2.53 -8.67 -1.71
C LYS A 39 3.21 -9.31 -2.91
N ALA A 40 4.32 -8.72 -3.37
CA ALA A 40 5.08 -9.23 -4.50
C ALA A 40 5.55 -10.66 -4.21
N PRO A 41 5.25 -11.63 -5.09
CA PRO A 41 5.66 -13.01 -4.87
C PRO A 41 7.18 -13.15 -5.00
N TYR A 42 7.74 -14.03 -4.20
CA TYR A 42 9.13 -14.47 -4.33
C TYR A 42 9.15 -15.81 -5.05
N GLY A 43 8.84 -15.79 -6.35
CA GLY A 43 8.73 -16.99 -7.18
C GLY A 43 7.41 -17.76 -7.08
N VAL A 44 6.59 -17.47 -6.07
CA VAL A 44 5.25 -18.04 -5.88
C VAL A 44 4.29 -16.95 -5.38
N PRO A 45 2.97 -17.07 -5.63
CA PRO A 45 1.98 -16.14 -5.08
C PRO A 45 2.07 -16.05 -3.54
N ASP A 46 2.01 -14.83 -3.00
CA ASP A 46 1.98 -14.57 -1.56
C ASP A 46 0.70 -13.79 -1.21
N THR A 47 -0.26 -14.49 -0.63
CA THR A 47 -1.58 -13.95 -0.25
C THR A 47 -1.64 -13.47 1.20
N SER A 48 -0.52 -13.45 1.92
CA SER A 48 -0.46 -12.98 3.32
C SER A 48 -0.86 -11.52 3.46
N VAL A 49 -0.70 -10.72 2.40
CA VAL A 49 -1.24 -9.36 2.27
C VAL A 49 -2.04 -9.31 0.98
N SER A 50 -3.35 -9.15 1.10
CA SER A 50 -4.24 -9.05 -0.06
C SER A 50 -5.47 -8.22 0.29
N PHE A 51 -5.81 -7.28 -0.59
CA PHE A 51 -6.98 -6.43 -0.44
C PHE A 51 -7.47 -6.00 -1.81
N GLY A 52 -8.76 -5.83 -1.92
CA GLY A 52 -9.40 -5.25 -3.09
C GLY A 52 -10.82 -4.83 -2.79
N THR A 53 -11.23 -3.72 -3.38
CA THR A 53 -12.58 -3.18 -3.22
C THR A 53 -12.98 -2.35 -4.44
N THR A 54 -14.20 -1.87 -4.44
CA THR A 54 -14.72 -0.93 -5.43
C THR A 54 -14.87 0.44 -4.80
N LEU A 55 -14.31 1.47 -5.40
CA LEU A 55 -14.48 2.85 -4.99
C LEU A 55 -15.23 3.65 -6.05
N ALA A 56 -16.46 4.05 -5.76
CA ALA A 56 -17.16 5.05 -6.54
C ALA A 56 -16.41 6.40 -6.48
N SER A 57 -16.75 7.34 -7.37
CA SER A 57 -16.24 8.71 -7.32
C SER A 57 -16.50 9.33 -5.94
N GLY A 58 -15.49 9.95 -5.37
CA GLY A 58 -15.52 10.57 -4.03
C GLY A 58 -15.33 9.60 -2.86
N ALA A 59 -15.37 8.28 -3.08
CA ALA A 59 -15.24 7.28 -2.02
C ALA A 59 -13.78 7.08 -1.55
N SER A 60 -13.65 6.52 -0.36
CA SER A 60 -12.36 6.14 0.25
C SER A 60 -12.45 4.77 0.90
N ALA A 61 -11.31 4.07 0.99
CA ALA A 61 -11.15 2.84 1.74
C ALA A 61 -9.73 2.77 2.31
N SER A 62 -9.57 2.04 3.42
CA SER A 62 -8.26 1.89 4.08
C SER A 62 -7.97 0.43 4.35
N PHE A 63 -6.68 0.10 4.31
CA PHE A 63 -6.15 -1.22 4.59
C PHE A 63 -4.87 -1.10 5.43
N SER A 64 -4.76 -1.89 6.49
CA SER A 64 -3.59 -1.90 7.37
C SER A 64 -2.64 -3.03 7.01
N VAL A 65 -1.35 -2.74 7.05
CA VAL A 65 -0.26 -3.67 6.72
C VAL A 65 0.76 -3.61 7.86
N ASP A 66 1.30 -4.76 8.23
CA ASP A 66 2.39 -4.85 9.19
C ASP A 66 3.58 -3.97 8.75
N ASP A 67 4.12 -3.17 9.66
CA ASP A 67 5.25 -2.25 9.39
C ASP A 67 6.52 -2.99 8.95
N TYR A 68 6.65 -4.26 9.26
CA TYR A 68 7.80 -5.09 8.88
C TYR A 68 7.59 -5.87 7.58
N ALA A 69 6.44 -5.68 6.92
CA ALA A 69 6.18 -6.32 5.64
C ALA A 69 7.11 -5.80 4.55
N LEU A 70 7.45 -6.69 3.59
CA LEU A 70 8.28 -6.40 2.43
C LEU A 70 7.51 -6.65 1.14
N GLY A 71 7.84 -5.89 0.09
CA GLY A 71 7.31 -6.11 -1.24
C GLY A 71 5.82 -5.80 -1.38
N ILE A 72 5.30 -4.88 -0.57
CA ILE A 72 3.89 -4.47 -0.63
C ILE A 72 3.70 -3.54 -1.83
N ARG A 73 2.65 -3.80 -2.61
CA ARG A 73 2.24 -3.01 -3.76
C ARG A 73 0.78 -2.62 -3.66
N ALA A 74 0.47 -1.36 -4.01
CA ALA A 74 -0.90 -0.88 -4.06
C ALA A 74 -1.13 -0.12 -5.36
N TRP A 75 -2.28 -0.34 -6.02
CA TRP A 75 -2.60 0.27 -7.32
C TRP A 75 -4.10 0.43 -7.53
N GLY A 76 -4.45 1.22 -8.54
CA GLY A 76 -5.82 1.36 -9.03
C GLY A 76 -6.05 0.57 -10.31
N ARG A 77 -7.15 -0.15 -10.39
CA ARG A 77 -7.64 -0.85 -11.58
C ARG A 77 -8.79 -0.06 -12.19
N THR A 78 -8.95 -0.13 -13.51
CA THR A 78 -10.06 0.54 -14.21
C THR A 78 -10.82 -0.42 -15.09
N GLY A 79 -12.11 -0.12 -15.34
CA GLY A 79 -12.95 -0.88 -16.26
C GLY A 79 -13.15 -2.33 -15.87
N CYS A 80 -13.12 -2.65 -14.58
CA CYS A 80 -13.40 -3.99 -14.09
C CYS A 80 -14.91 -4.29 -14.11
N ASN A 81 -15.27 -5.56 -14.18
CA ASN A 81 -16.65 -6.00 -13.94
C ASN A 81 -17.02 -5.94 -12.44
N SER A 82 -18.25 -6.27 -12.10
CA SER A 82 -18.76 -6.23 -10.71
C SER A 82 -17.98 -7.12 -9.74
N ASN A 83 -17.30 -8.15 -10.23
CA ASN A 83 -16.48 -9.06 -9.43
C ASN A 83 -15.01 -8.57 -9.31
N GLY A 84 -14.69 -7.38 -9.81
CA GLY A 84 -13.33 -6.85 -9.82
C GLY A 84 -12.38 -7.57 -10.78
N ALA A 85 -12.94 -8.31 -11.75
CA ALA A 85 -12.20 -9.06 -12.78
C ALA A 85 -12.37 -8.42 -14.16
N SER A 86 -11.63 -8.93 -15.16
CA SER A 86 -11.70 -8.46 -16.56
C SER A 86 -11.47 -6.95 -16.67
N CYS A 87 -10.55 -6.42 -15.92
CA CYS A 87 -10.24 -4.99 -15.89
C CYS A 87 -9.59 -4.53 -17.20
N ALA A 88 -9.90 -3.31 -17.64
CA ALA A 88 -9.22 -2.68 -18.77
C ALA A 88 -7.75 -2.40 -18.44
N THR A 89 -7.45 -2.01 -17.19
CA THR A 89 -6.07 -1.83 -16.70
C THR A 89 -5.90 -2.40 -15.29
N GLY A 90 -4.70 -2.89 -15.00
CA GLY A 90 -4.29 -3.29 -13.65
C GLY A 90 -4.93 -4.56 -13.11
N GLY A 91 -5.57 -5.37 -13.96
CA GLY A 91 -6.17 -6.62 -13.53
C GLY A 91 -5.17 -7.55 -12.84
N CYS A 92 -5.66 -8.44 -12.00
CA CYS A 92 -4.90 -9.46 -11.30
C CYS A 92 -5.67 -10.77 -11.26
N VAL A 93 -5.02 -11.85 -10.85
CA VAL A 93 -5.68 -13.11 -10.57
C VAL A 93 -6.47 -13.00 -9.25
N GLY A 94 -7.65 -13.60 -9.17
CA GLY A 94 -8.50 -13.60 -7.97
C GLY A 94 -9.67 -12.61 -8.01
N GLY A 95 -9.78 -11.79 -9.03
CA GLY A 95 -10.90 -10.84 -9.16
C GLY A 95 -10.80 -9.68 -8.19
N MET A 96 -11.81 -9.47 -7.33
CA MET A 96 -11.86 -8.32 -6.42
C MET A 96 -10.61 -8.24 -5.54
N VAL A 97 -10.23 -9.34 -4.95
CA VAL A 97 -9.00 -9.48 -4.14
C VAL A 97 -7.96 -10.20 -4.97
N CYS A 98 -6.79 -9.57 -5.15
CA CYS A 98 -5.69 -10.16 -5.90
C CYS A 98 -5.03 -11.26 -5.09
N THR A 99 -4.83 -12.42 -5.72
CA THR A 99 -4.19 -13.58 -5.07
C THR A 99 -2.76 -13.82 -5.53
N ASP A 100 -2.29 -13.10 -6.53
CA ASP A 100 -0.96 -13.25 -7.12
C ASP A 100 -0.04 -12.07 -6.81
N ALA A 101 -0.56 -10.94 -6.33
CA ALA A 101 0.13 -9.66 -6.25
C ALA A 101 0.91 -9.30 -7.52
N GLY A 102 0.63 -10.03 -8.58
CA GLY A 102 1.19 -9.86 -9.90
C GLY A 102 0.70 -8.55 -10.47
N LEU A 103 1.62 -7.71 -10.85
CA LEU A 103 1.33 -6.52 -11.62
C LEU A 103 1.11 -6.93 -13.06
N ASN A 104 -0.09 -6.79 -13.54
CA ASN A 104 -0.29 -6.70 -14.96
C ASN A 104 0.23 -5.34 -15.44
N SER A 105 0.89 -5.33 -16.59
CA SER A 105 1.41 -4.13 -17.22
C SER A 105 0.36 -3.03 -17.36
N GLY A 106 0.79 -1.78 -17.38
CA GLY A 106 -0.09 -0.65 -17.68
C GLY A 106 -0.68 0.06 -16.46
N VAL A 107 -0.06 -0.05 -15.28
CA VAL A 107 -0.48 0.69 -14.08
C VAL A 107 0.70 1.40 -13.42
N ILE A 108 0.39 2.50 -12.73
CA ILE A 108 1.28 3.07 -11.73
C ILE A 108 0.98 2.43 -10.38
N VAL A 109 2.02 2.10 -9.62
CA VAL A 109 1.88 1.48 -8.30
C VAL A 109 2.54 2.32 -7.23
N SER A 110 2.06 2.22 -6.00
CA SER A 110 2.84 2.58 -4.83
C SER A 110 3.46 1.30 -4.24
N GLU A 111 4.72 1.38 -3.87
CA GLU A 111 5.49 0.27 -3.31
C GLU A 111 5.89 0.62 -1.87
N TYR A 112 5.93 -0.38 -0.99
CA TYR A 112 6.28 -0.19 0.42
C TYR A 112 7.07 -1.39 0.92
N GLY A 113 8.05 -1.10 1.80
CA GLY A 113 8.82 -2.14 2.45
C GLY A 113 9.52 -1.62 3.71
N TYR A 114 9.68 -2.51 4.69
CA TYR A 114 10.50 -2.22 5.84
C TYR A 114 11.96 -2.02 5.43
N ALA A 115 12.59 -0.98 5.96
CA ALA A 115 14.02 -0.73 5.81
C ALA A 115 14.63 -0.37 7.18
N ASN A 116 15.85 -0.85 7.43
CA ASN A 116 16.58 -0.54 8.65
C ASN A 116 17.80 0.32 8.32
N PHE A 117 17.75 1.58 8.73
CA PHE A 117 18.82 2.56 8.54
C PHE A 117 19.86 2.58 9.69
N GLY A 118 19.87 1.52 10.51
CA GLY A 118 20.83 1.35 11.61
C GLY A 118 20.75 2.46 12.65
N SER A 119 21.92 2.84 13.20
CA SER A 119 22.03 3.89 14.24
C SER A 119 21.60 5.28 13.78
N SER A 120 21.58 5.53 12.47
CA SER A 120 21.25 6.84 11.90
C SER A 120 19.77 7.09 11.65
N GLY A 121 18.91 6.05 11.71
CA GLY A 121 17.48 6.22 11.38
C GLY A 121 16.56 5.13 11.90
N GLY A 122 17.08 4.04 12.39
CA GLY A 122 16.30 2.91 12.89
C GLY A 122 15.42 2.24 11.81
N GLY A 123 14.36 1.60 12.24
CA GLY A 123 13.35 1.02 11.37
C GLY A 123 12.45 2.09 10.75
N ARG A 124 12.26 2.02 9.44
CA ARG A 124 11.42 2.94 8.67
C ARG A 124 10.66 2.17 7.59
N THR A 125 9.61 2.76 7.08
CA THR A 125 8.98 2.32 5.83
C THR A 125 9.65 3.06 4.67
N SER A 126 10.31 2.34 3.75
CA SER A 126 10.68 2.85 2.43
C SER A 126 9.45 2.77 1.53
N TRP A 127 9.18 3.81 0.76
CA TRP A 127 8.01 3.89 -0.09
C TRP A 127 8.23 4.80 -1.31
N ASP A 128 7.52 4.50 -2.38
CA ASP A 128 7.59 5.26 -3.63
C ASP A 128 6.32 5.13 -4.48
N LEU A 129 6.28 5.90 -5.58
CA LEU A 129 5.50 5.56 -6.77
C LEU A 129 6.43 4.91 -7.79
N SER A 130 5.93 3.91 -8.50
CA SER A 130 6.67 3.20 -9.53
C SER A 130 5.86 3.07 -10.82
N ARG A 131 6.50 3.36 -11.96
CA ARG A 131 6.00 3.13 -13.30
C ARG A 131 6.98 2.31 -14.12
N VAL A 132 7.86 1.56 -13.48
CA VAL A 132 8.85 0.70 -14.15
C VAL A 132 8.14 -0.30 -15.05
N ASN A 133 8.45 -0.24 -16.37
CA ASN A 133 7.82 -1.06 -17.42
C ASN A 133 6.29 -0.89 -17.56
N LEU A 134 5.72 0.22 -17.05
CA LEU A 134 4.29 0.39 -16.97
C LEU A 134 3.86 1.71 -17.62
N ALA A 135 2.68 1.71 -18.22
CA ALA A 135 1.99 2.92 -18.62
C ALA A 135 1.25 3.52 -17.41
N ILE A 136 1.03 4.83 -17.42
CA ILE A 136 0.19 5.49 -16.43
C ILE A 136 -1.26 5.24 -16.82
N ASN A 137 -2.00 4.52 -15.97
CA ASN A 137 -3.42 4.29 -16.18
C ASN A 137 -4.32 5.31 -15.47
N ILE A 138 -3.86 5.83 -14.32
CA ILE A 138 -4.56 6.82 -13.50
C ILE A 138 -3.53 7.81 -12.98
N ASN A 139 -3.81 9.12 -13.08
CA ASN A 139 -3.02 10.12 -12.39
C ASN A 139 -3.07 9.87 -10.89
N THR A 140 -1.91 9.88 -10.22
CA THR A 140 -1.80 9.43 -8.84
C THR A 140 -0.96 10.39 -8.00
N LYS A 141 -1.43 10.66 -6.79
CA LYS A 141 -0.64 11.27 -5.70
C LYS A 141 -0.54 10.29 -4.55
N LEU A 142 0.67 10.09 -4.03
CA LEU A 142 0.94 9.37 -2.80
C LEU A 142 1.47 10.35 -1.76
N ALA A 143 0.89 10.35 -0.56
CA ALA A 143 1.29 11.23 0.54
C ALA A 143 1.35 10.45 1.85
N SER A 144 2.46 10.61 2.57
CA SER A 144 2.62 10.12 3.95
C SER A 144 2.03 11.13 4.93
N SER A 145 1.57 10.66 6.08
CA SER A 145 1.07 11.52 7.17
C SER A 145 2.14 12.40 7.81
N ASP A 146 3.42 12.18 7.51
CA ASP A 146 4.53 13.07 7.90
C ASP A 146 4.65 14.33 7.03
N GLY A 147 3.80 14.49 6.01
CA GLY A 147 3.78 15.62 5.10
C GLY A 147 4.54 15.40 3.79
N THR A 148 5.33 14.33 3.67
CA THR A 148 6.03 14.00 2.42
C THR A 148 5.06 13.50 1.37
N SER A 149 5.22 13.91 0.11
CA SER A 149 4.37 13.40 -0.97
C SER A 149 5.09 13.38 -2.32
N VAL A 150 4.62 12.49 -3.20
CA VAL A 150 5.01 12.40 -4.60
C VAL A 150 3.77 12.37 -5.47
N THR A 151 3.88 12.88 -6.71
CA THR A 151 2.71 13.00 -7.60
C THR A 151 3.12 12.70 -9.03
N TRP A 152 2.32 11.86 -9.70
CA TRP A 152 2.49 11.57 -11.11
C TRP A 152 1.17 11.78 -11.87
N THR A 153 1.10 12.86 -12.65
CA THR A 153 -0.10 13.27 -13.36
C THR A 153 0.05 13.32 -14.88
N SER A 154 1.27 13.10 -15.39
CA SER A 154 1.52 13.12 -16.85
C SER A 154 2.83 12.38 -17.19
N SER A 155 3.08 12.16 -18.47
CA SER A 155 4.32 11.57 -18.97
C SER A 155 5.57 12.42 -18.70
N SER A 156 5.41 13.67 -18.33
CA SER A 156 6.49 14.65 -18.10
C SER A 156 6.68 15.06 -16.64
N CYS A 157 6.23 14.25 -15.68
CA CYS A 157 6.52 14.49 -14.28
C CYS A 157 8.04 14.43 -14.00
N PRO A 158 8.54 15.19 -13.01
CA PRO A 158 9.93 15.11 -12.59
C PRO A 158 10.34 13.68 -12.22
N ALA A 159 11.57 13.30 -12.54
CA ALA A 159 12.06 11.93 -12.33
C ALA A 159 12.06 11.50 -10.86
N ASP A 160 12.19 12.45 -9.93
CA ASP A 160 12.14 12.19 -8.49
C ASP A 160 10.75 11.90 -7.94
N GLN A 161 9.69 11.91 -8.76
CA GLN A 161 8.32 11.67 -8.33
C GLN A 161 7.88 10.21 -8.48
N ALA A 162 8.50 9.45 -9.36
CA ALA A 162 8.22 8.02 -9.51
C ALA A 162 9.38 7.28 -10.17
N TYR A 163 9.63 6.06 -9.74
CA TYR A 163 10.59 5.18 -10.40
C TYR A 163 10.24 5.00 -11.87
N SER A 164 11.18 5.27 -12.74
CA SER A 164 11.08 5.06 -14.20
C SER A 164 11.85 3.82 -14.66
N TYR A 165 12.81 3.37 -13.87
CA TYR A 165 13.61 2.14 -14.04
C TYR A 165 14.06 1.65 -12.65
N SER A 166 14.42 0.39 -12.54
CA SER A 166 14.62 -0.32 -11.25
C SER A 166 15.71 0.25 -10.34
N THR A 167 16.56 1.12 -10.83
CA THR A 167 17.66 1.77 -10.07
C THR A 167 17.49 3.28 -9.96
N ASP A 168 16.27 3.80 -10.13
CA ASP A 168 15.96 5.23 -10.08
C ASP A 168 15.72 5.68 -8.62
N TYR A 169 16.73 5.53 -7.78
CA TYR A 169 16.62 5.79 -6.34
C TYR A 169 16.30 7.24 -5.97
N ALA A 170 16.32 8.19 -6.93
CA ALA A 170 15.89 9.56 -6.68
C ALA A 170 14.42 9.68 -6.31
N ALA A 171 13.60 8.72 -6.70
CA ALA A 171 12.17 8.67 -6.38
C ALA A 171 11.86 8.01 -5.03
N ASP A 172 12.83 7.37 -4.38
CA ASP A 172 12.64 6.69 -3.10
C ASP A 172 12.38 7.69 -1.97
N ARG A 173 11.49 7.31 -1.07
CA ARG A 173 11.14 8.05 0.15
C ARG A 173 11.18 7.11 1.34
N ASN A 174 11.28 7.67 2.53
CA ASN A 174 11.15 6.89 3.75
C ASN A 174 10.50 7.71 4.85
N SER A 175 9.72 7.05 5.68
CA SER A 175 8.99 7.63 6.81
C SER A 175 9.13 6.76 8.06
N ALA A 176 8.88 7.33 9.23
CA ALA A 176 8.81 6.53 10.46
C ALA A 176 7.75 5.43 10.33
N LEU A 177 7.88 4.35 11.10
CA LEU A 177 6.87 3.30 11.15
C LEU A 177 5.51 3.83 11.63
N GLY A 178 4.42 3.14 11.31
CA GLY A 178 3.08 3.49 11.76
C GLY A 178 2.42 4.66 11.01
N GLN A 179 2.95 5.06 9.85
CA GLN A 179 2.35 6.15 9.06
C GLN A 179 1.05 5.74 8.36
N THR A 180 0.27 6.75 7.97
CA THR A 180 -0.81 6.58 6.99
C THR A 180 -0.35 7.12 5.64
N TYR A 181 -0.43 6.27 4.62
CA TYR A 181 -0.14 6.61 3.23
C TYR A 181 -1.45 6.82 2.47
N THR A 182 -1.69 8.03 1.99
CA THR A 182 -2.88 8.34 1.18
C THR A 182 -2.55 8.24 -0.30
N HIS A 183 -3.10 7.24 -0.96
CA HIS A 183 -3.03 7.02 -2.40
C HIS A 183 -4.27 7.64 -3.05
N THR A 184 -4.10 8.81 -3.67
CA THR A 184 -5.20 9.56 -4.29
C THR A 184 -5.18 9.36 -5.80
N PHE A 185 -6.26 8.83 -6.34
CA PHE A 185 -6.51 8.74 -7.78
C PHE A 185 -7.13 10.04 -8.29
N CYS A 186 -6.66 10.55 -9.45
CA CYS A 186 -7.04 11.82 -10.05
C CYS A 186 -6.94 13.00 -9.06
N PRO A 187 -5.74 13.26 -8.48
CA PRO A 187 -5.55 14.24 -7.42
C PRO A 187 -5.88 15.68 -7.82
#